data_765a3facceaf5897158236c406cf486e
#
_entry.id   765a3facceaf5897158236c406cf486e
#
_cell.length_a   1.000
_cell.length_b   1.000
_cell.length_c   1.000
_cell.angle_alpha   90.00
_cell.angle_beta   90.00
_cell.angle_gamma   90.00
#
_symmetry.space_group_name_H-M   'P 1'
#
loop_
_entity.id
_entity.type
_entity.pdbx_description
1 polymer ?
#
loop_
_entity_poly.entity_id
_entity_poly.type
_entity_poly.pdbx_seq_one_letter_code
_entity_poly.pdbx_strand_id
1 'polypeptide(L)'
;SQPKPINKKKLPLVIGGAVLILALIAVAVWFLARPTGSTEPDDSTTPATPTTETTPEETAEPTGVLVREGYTFDGEDITPELGKTVATMGDATLTNGLLQIFYWRSYYDFLNNYNNYIAYIGLDTTKPLGEQTCGMSSTPMTWEQFFLDNAIQTWAQYQSIRNEALAAGYTTSADAQAQIDSGAELLETSAQQYGFDSVQAMLEADFGAGVTAETYGAYLELYMSSMDYYYAQMDSLTPSEAEVEAYYTENQETFTQNGINKDETPATINVRHILIAPEGEKAGTDENGNAVYSEEQMAAAKEKAQALYDQWLAGEATETSFADLVKDNSTDTGSVSNGGLYENVTPNRMVEEFNDWCFDPARKPGDTGLVETIFGCHIMYFVSASEKTYWYYTAESQIMQEKSAQLLQTSLDNHPYEVQYDAIVLGTVATNTATDQ
;
A
#
# COMPACT_ATOMS: atom_id res chain seq x y z
N SER A 1 23.29 17.09 29.88
CA SER A 1 21.85 17.18 29.61
C SER A 1 21.48 16.01 28.72
N GLN A 2 20.62 15.13 29.25
CA GLN A 2 20.12 13.97 28.52
C GLN A 2 19.05 14.42 27.49
N PRO A 3 18.96 13.79 26.31
CA PRO A 3 17.92 14.09 25.35
C PRO A 3 16.56 13.65 25.90
N LYS A 4 15.53 14.51 25.71
CA LYS A 4 14.15 14.23 26.10
C LYS A 4 13.61 13.05 25.28
N PRO A 5 12.81 12.15 25.88
CA PRO A 5 12.19 11.05 25.16
C PRO A 5 11.17 11.60 24.13
N ILE A 6 11.27 11.11 22.90
CA ILE A 6 10.33 11.39 21.81
C ILE A 6 8.98 10.80 22.18
N ASN A 7 7.97 11.64 22.20
CA ASN A 7 6.60 11.28 22.53
C ASN A 7 6.01 10.42 21.37
N LYS A 8 6.05 9.09 21.53
CA LYS A 8 5.43 8.16 20.58
C LYS A 8 3.91 8.36 20.64
N LYS A 9 3.36 9.13 19.71
CA LYS A 9 1.91 9.19 19.47
C LYS A 9 1.43 7.76 19.23
N LYS A 10 0.46 7.33 20.03
CA LYS A 10 -0.23 6.04 19.85
C LYS A 10 -0.74 5.97 18.42
N LEU A 11 -0.20 5.05 17.65
CA LEU A 11 -0.75 4.68 16.35
C LEU A 11 -2.17 4.15 16.59
N PRO A 12 -3.20 4.67 15.94
CA PRO A 12 -4.51 4.06 16.04
C PRO A 12 -4.40 2.64 15.48
N LEU A 13 -4.96 1.69 16.21
CA LEU A 13 -5.08 0.30 15.79
C LEU A 13 -6.00 0.25 14.57
N VAL A 14 -5.42 0.35 13.39
CA VAL A 14 -6.12 0.04 12.14
C VAL A 14 -6.05 -1.46 12.01
N ILE A 15 -7.16 -2.15 12.33
CA ILE A 15 -7.36 -3.59 12.12
C ILE A 15 -7.46 -3.91 10.61
N GLY A 16 -6.77 -3.22 9.78
CA GLY A 16 -6.75 -3.46 8.35
C GLY A 16 -5.71 -2.59 7.66
N GLY A 17 -4.50 -3.03 7.47
CA GLY A 17 -3.64 -2.24 6.64
C GLY A 17 -2.16 -2.58 6.54
N ALA A 18 -1.68 -3.66 7.14
CA ALA A 18 -0.24 -3.93 7.12
C ALA A 18 0.19 -5.20 6.34
N VAL A 19 -0.74 -6.00 5.81
CA VAL A 19 -0.44 -7.34 5.27
C VAL A 19 0.09 -7.32 3.84
N LEU A 20 -0.18 -6.29 3.05
CA LEU A 20 0.21 -6.23 1.64
C LEU A 20 1.60 -5.63 1.38
N ILE A 21 2.29 -5.11 2.39
CA ILE A 21 3.61 -4.50 2.17
C ILE A 21 4.64 -5.54 1.70
N LEU A 22 4.54 -6.80 2.14
CA LEU A 22 5.53 -7.83 1.80
C LEU A 22 5.26 -8.52 0.47
N ALA A 23 4.01 -8.75 0.09
CA ALA A 23 3.66 -9.33 -1.22
C ALA A 23 3.64 -8.28 -2.35
N LEU A 24 3.31 -7.02 -2.05
CA LEU A 24 3.28 -5.93 -3.02
C LEU A 24 4.67 -5.35 -3.35
N ILE A 25 5.69 -5.57 -2.54
CA ILE A 25 7.07 -5.21 -2.91
C ILE A 25 7.47 -5.92 -4.21
N ALA A 26 7.10 -7.18 -4.39
CA ALA A 26 7.37 -7.90 -5.64
C ALA A 26 6.54 -7.37 -6.84
N VAL A 27 5.30 -6.91 -6.60
CA VAL A 27 4.40 -6.38 -7.64
C VAL A 27 4.68 -4.90 -7.93
N ALA A 28 5.00 -4.09 -6.93
CA ALA A 28 5.34 -2.68 -7.10
C ALA A 28 6.68 -2.49 -7.85
N VAL A 29 7.67 -3.35 -7.61
CA VAL A 29 8.92 -3.38 -8.39
C VAL A 29 8.65 -3.70 -9.86
N TRP A 30 7.68 -4.56 -10.16
CA TRP A 30 7.31 -4.88 -11.54
C TRP A 30 6.55 -3.72 -12.24
N PHE A 31 5.73 -2.95 -11.51
CA PHE A 31 5.01 -1.78 -12.06
C PHE A 31 5.91 -0.55 -12.21
N LEU A 32 6.88 -0.34 -11.32
CA LEU A 32 7.82 0.78 -11.40
C LEU A 32 8.93 0.55 -12.45
N ALA A 33 9.16 -0.69 -12.89
CA ALA A 33 10.11 -1.04 -13.93
C ALA A 33 9.54 -0.97 -15.36
N ARG A 34 8.29 -0.52 -15.57
CA ARG A 34 7.78 -0.30 -16.91
C ARG A 34 8.22 1.07 -17.43
N PRO A 35 8.95 1.15 -18.57
CA PRO A 35 9.19 2.42 -19.21
C PRO A 35 7.86 2.99 -19.73
N THR A 36 7.49 4.17 -19.25
CA THR A 36 6.40 4.97 -19.80
C THR A 36 6.90 5.60 -21.11
N GLY A 37 6.83 4.85 -22.17
CA GLY A 37 7.06 5.33 -23.52
C GLY A 37 5.77 5.29 -24.31
N SER A 38 5.07 6.41 -24.37
CA SER A 38 4.03 6.63 -25.36
C SER A 38 4.68 6.88 -26.72
N THR A 39 4.53 5.96 -27.65
CA THR A 39 4.64 6.26 -29.09
C THR A 39 3.46 5.60 -29.78
N GLU A 40 2.67 6.44 -30.42
CA GLU A 40 1.61 6.04 -31.35
C GLU A 40 2.16 5.14 -32.47
N PRO A 41 1.35 4.23 -33.02
CA PRO A 41 1.78 3.39 -34.12
C PRO A 41 1.68 4.15 -35.46
N ASP A 42 2.80 4.26 -36.15
CA ASP A 42 2.83 4.62 -37.56
C ASP A 42 2.54 3.38 -38.42
N ASP A 43 1.55 3.54 -39.29
CA ASP A 43 1.05 2.53 -40.21
C ASP A 43 1.95 2.51 -41.45
N SER A 44 2.63 1.44 -41.75
CA SER A 44 2.76 0.89 -43.12
C SER A 44 3.81 -0.21 -43.26
N THR A 45 3.36 -1.22 -44.03
CA THR A 45 4.10 -2.19 -44.84
C THR A 45 4.47 -3.54 -44.26
N THR A 46 3.66 -4.52 -44.60
CA THR A 46 4.06 -5.92 -44.86
C THR A 46 5.08 -5.99 -46.01
N PRO A 47 6.12 -6.85 -46.03
CA PRO A 47 5.91 -8.18 -46.56
C PRO A 47 6.80 -9.34 -46.06
N ALA A 48 6.28 -10.54 -46.29
CA ALA A 48 6.95 -11.80 -46.64
C ALA A 48 7.63 -12.66 -45.56
N THR A 49 6.95 -13.75 -45.32
CA THR A 49 7.40 -15.04 -44.78
C THR A 49 8.66 -15.56 -45.48
N PRO A 50 9.54 -16.27 -44.78
CA PRO A 50 9.81 -17.66 -45.16
C PRO A 50 9.62 -18.66 -44.00
N THR A 51 8.92 -19.69 -44.35
CA THR A 51 8.72 -20.95 -43.67
C THR A 51 10.06 -21.65 -43.43
N THR A 52 10.33 -21.97 -42.15
CA THR A 52 11.24 -23.07 -41.85
C THR A 52 10.61 -23.86 -40.70
N GLU A 53 10.18 -25.06 -41.03
CA GLU A 53 9.80 -26.10 -40.05
C GLU A 53 11.00 -26.40 -39.17
N THR A 54 10.87 -26.13 -37.88
CA THR A 54 11.70 -26.73 -36.82
C THR A 54 10.75 -27.40 -35.85
N THR A 55 10.96 -28.68 -35.66
CA THR A 55 10.39 -29.59 -34.67
C THR A 55 10.32 -28.92 -33.30
N PRO A 56 9.21 -29.05 -32.55
CA PRO A 56 9.14 -28.53 -31.20
C PRO A 56 10.13 -29.29 -30.31
N GLU A 57 11.15 -28.61 -29.86
CA GLU A 57 11.95 -29.01 -28.72
C GLU A 57 11.03 -28.93 -27.50
N GLU A 58 10.86 -30.07 -26.83
CA GLU A 58 10.10 -30.23 -25.59
C GLU A 58 10.70 -29.28 -24.56
N THR A 59 10.11 -28.08 -24.42
CA THR A 59 10.47 -27.13 -23.36
C THR A 59 10.09 -27.78 -22.05
N ALA A 60 11.11 -28.10 -21.24
CA ALA A 60 10.95 -28.52 -19.87
C ALA A 60 10.01 -27.54 -19.16
N GLU A 61 8.92 -28.04 -18.58
CA GLU A 61 8.02 -27.27 -17.74
C GLU A 61 8.83 -26.55 -16.65
N PRO A 62 8.53 -25.28 -16.35
CA PRO A 62 9.22 -24.61 -15.28
C PRO A 62 8.93 -25.36 -13.98
N THR A 63 9.96 -25.96 -13.43
CA THR A 63 9.93 -26.60 -12.11
C THR A 63 9.60 -25.52 -11.09
N GLY A 64 8.34 -25.52 -10.60
CA GLY A 64 7.87 -24.56 -9.60
C GLY A 64 6.44 -24.05 -9.80
N VAL A 65 5.71 -24.49 -10.82
CA VAL A 65 4.26 -24.22 -10.90
C VAL A 65 3.56 -25.09 -9.86
N LEU A 66 3.08 -24.47 -8.79
CA LEU A 66 2.23 -25.14 -7.80
C LEU A 66 0.99 -25.66 -8.52
N VAL A 67 0.83 -26.98 -8.55
CA VAL A 67 -0.41 -27.61 -9.04
C VAL A 67 -1.49 -27.31 -8.04
N ARG A 68 -2.49 -26.52 -8.44
CA ARG A 68 -3.61 -26.05 -7.61
C ARG A 68 -4.86 -26.88 -7.83
N GLU A 69 -4.67 -28.17 -8.09
CA GLU A 69 -5.80 -29.10 -8.19
C GLU A 69 -6.11 -29.68 -6.81
N GLY A 70 -7.38 -29.97 -6.58
CA GLY A 70 -7.85 -30.72 -5.42
C GLY A 70 -8.46 -29.92 -4.28
N TYR A 71 -8.30 -28.60 -4.21
CA TYR A 71 -8.99 -27.82 -3.17
C TYR A 71 -10.49 -27.63 -3.49
N THR A 72 -11.27 -27.44 -2.44
CA THR A 72 -12.73 -27.20 -2.52
C THR A 72 -13.06 -25.82 -1.97
N PHE A 73 -13.92 -25.11 -2.69
CA PHE A 73 -14.49 -23.84 -2.27
C PHE A 73 -16.02 -23.95 -2.41
N ASP A 74 -16.72 -24.30 -1.34
CA ASP A 74 -18.14 -24.63 -1.44
C ASP A 74 -19.02 -23.71 -0.67
N GLY A 75 -18.85 -22.93 0.15
CA GLY A 75 -19.77 -22.01 0.83
C GLY A 75 -20.79 -22.66 1.78
N GLU A 76 -20.73 -23.97 1.97
CA GLU A 76 -21.53 -24.68 2.96
C GLU A 76 -20.85 -24.67 4.34
N ASP A 77 -21.46 -25.38 5.31
CA ASP A 77 -20.87 -25.50 6.64
C ASP A 77 -19.59 -26.36 6.61
N ILE A 78 -18.45 -25.72 6.67
CA ILE A 78 -17.12 -26.32 6.66
C ILE A 78 -16.58 -26.57 8.09
N THR A 79 -17.40 -26.38 9.13
CA THR A 79 -16.99 -26.55 10.52
C THR A 79 -16.25 -27.88 10.79
N PRO A 80 -16.64 -29.04 10.22
CA PRO A 80 -15.94 -30.29 10.42
C PRO A 80 -14.50 -30.31 9.85
N GLU A 81 -14.23 -29.46 8.87
CA GLU A 81 -12.93 -29.42 8.15
C GLU A 81 -11.96 -28.39 8.72
N LEU A 82 -12.42 -27.49 9.56
CA LEU A 82 -11.62 -26.33 10.04
C LEU A 82 -10.35 -26.74 10.80
N GLY A 83 -10.38 -27.84 11.53
CA GLY A 83 -9.21 -28.37 12.27
C GLY A 83 -8.22 -29.18 11.41
N LYS A 84 -8.52 -29.44 10.14
CA LYS A 84 -7.69 -30.28 9.27
C LYS A 84 -6.45 -29.51 8.83
N THR A 85 -5.29 -30.16 8.96
CA THR A 85 -4.03 -29.58 8.49
C THR A 85 -3.98 -29.57 6.97
N VAL A 86 -3.64 -28.44 6.40
CA VAL A 86 -3.53 -28.21 4.94
C VAL A 86 -2.13 -27.81 4.50
N ALA A 87 -1.28 -27.34 5.43
CA ALA A 87 0.13 -27.18 5.15
C ALA A 87 0.96 -27.38 6.42
N THR A 88 2.25 -27.70 6.24
CA THR A 88 3.22 -27.91 7.32
C THR A 88 4.52 -27.20 7.01
N MET A 89 5.17 -26.66 8.06
CA MET A 89 6.51 -26.09 8.02
C MET A 89 7.26 -26.53 9.29
N GLY A 90 8.08 -27.58 9.21
CA GLY A 90 8.61 -28.23 10.41
C GLY A 90 7.48 -28.74 11.30
N ASP A 91 7.47 -28.32 12.57
CA ASP A 91 6.41 -28.67 13.54
C ASP A 91 5.16 -27.76 13.45
N ALA A 92 5.24 -26.66 12.71
CA ALA A 92 4.12 -25.74 12.54
C ALA A 92 3.13 -26.25 11.50
N THR A 93 1.84 -26.02 11.77
CA THR A 93 0.74 -26.44 10.90
C THR A 93 -0.17 -25.28 10.53
N LEU A 94 -0.62 -25.26 9.28
CA LEU A 94 -1.72 -24.45 8.81
C LEU A 94 -2.98 -25.32 8.75
N THR A 95 -4.01 -24.95 9.47
CA THR A 95 -5.31 -25.61 9.39
C THR A 95 -6.26 -24.87 8.44
N ASN A 96 -7.34 -25.53 7.98
CA ASN A 96 -8.37 -24.85 7.17
C ASN A 96 -8.93 -23.60 7.87
N GLY A 97 -9.18 -23.67 9.17
CA GLY A 97 -9.69 -22.51 9.92
C GLY A 97 -8.73 -21.33 9.92
N LEU A 98 -7.43 -21.58 10.07
CA LEU A 98 -6.42 -20.53 10.01
C LEU A 98 -6.23 -20.02 8.57
N LEU A 99 -6.20 -20.94 7.58
CA LEU A 99 -6.14 -20.58 6.17
C LEU A 99 -7.32 -19.70 5.74
N GLN A 100 -8.52 -19.98 6.26
CA GLN A 100 -9.73 -19.19 6.02
C GLN A 100 -9.52 -17.70 6.38
N ILE A 101 -8.88 -17.41 7.52
CA ILE A 101 -8.54 -16.04 7.93
C ILE A 101 -7.55 -15.42 6.93
N PHE A 102 -6.47 -16.11 6.58
CA PHE A 102 -5.49 -15.60 5.61
C PHE A 102 -6.11 -15.34 4.24
N TYR A 103 -7.01 -16.22 3.78
CA TYR A 103 -7.67 -16.10 2.49
C TYR A 103 -8.54 -14.83 2.41
N TRP A 104 -9.45 -14.65 3.37
CA TRP A 104 -10.35 -13.48 3.35
C TRP A 104 -9.62 -12.18 3.68
N ARG A 105 -8.60 -12.22 4.52
CA ARG A 105 -7.74 -11.04 4.69
C ARG A 105 -7.03 -10.67 3.41
N SER A 106 -6.47 -11.63 2.67
CA SER A 106 -5.84 -11.36 1.38
C SER A 106 -6.82 -10.68 0.41
N TYR A 107 -8.06 -11.14 0.37
CA TYR A 107 -9.12 -10.54 -0.44
C TYR A 107 -9.44 -9.10 0.01
N TYR A 108 -9.71 -8.86 1.29
CA TYR A 108 -10.07 -7.52 1.79
C TYR A 108 -8.93 -6.52 1.68
N ASP A 109 -7.71 -6.93 1.99
CA ASP A 109 -6.53 -6.08 1.86
C ASP A 109 -6.30 -5.70 0.40
N PHE A 110 -6.53 -6.64 -0.53
CA PHE A 110 -6.50 -6.37 -1.96
C PHE A 110 -7.55 -5.34 -2.38
N LEU A 111 -8.80 -5.50 -1.97
CA LEU A 111 -9.87 -4.53 -2.24
C LEU A 111 -9.54 -3.13 -1.71
N ASN A 112 -9.02 -3.04 -0.50
CA ASN A 112 -8.66 -1.77 0.12
C ASN A 112 -7.53 -1.05 -0.65
N ASN A 113 -6.53 -1.79 -1.12
CA ASN A 113 -5.39 -1.23 -1.83
C ASN A 113 -5.71 -0.82 -3.28
N TYR A 114 -6.60 -1.55 -3.94
CA TYR A 114 -6.95 -1.33 -5.34
C TYR A 114 -8.33 -0.70 -5.55
N ASN A 115 -8.96 -0.17 -4.51
CA ASN A 115 -10.35 0.31 -4.49
C ASN A 115 -10.81 1.00 -5.79
N ASN A 116 -10.07 2.02 -6.24
CA ASN A 116 -10.41 2.79 -7.45
C ASN A 116 -10.00 2.10 -8.76
N TYR A 117 -9.24 1.00 -8.69
CA TYR A 117 -8.67 0.31 -9.85
C TYR A 117 -9.22 -1.10 -10.05
N ILE A 118 -10.10 -1.59 -9.17
CA ILE A 118 -10.64 -2.96 -9.20
C ILE A 118 -11.24 -3.31 -10.55
N ALA A 119 -12.03 -2.41 -11.14
CA ALA A 119 -12.63 -2.62 -12.46
C ALA A 119 -11.60 -2.69 -13.58
N TYR A 120 -10.49 -1.92 -13.48
CA TYR A 120 -9.42 -1.92 -14.51
C TYR A 120 -8.58 -3.19 -14.49
N ILE A 121 -8.42 -3.81 -13.31
CA ILE A 121 -7.68 -5.08 -13.17
C ILE A 121 -8.55 -6.31 -13.42
N GLY A 122 -9.84 -6.12 -13.78
CA GLY A 122 -10.74 -7.18 -14.19
C GLY A 122 -11.30 -8.03 -13.06
N LEU A 123 -11.39 -7.50 -11.84
CA LEU A 123 -12.08 -8.15 -10.72
C LEU A 123 -13.49 -7.58 -10.59
N ASP A 124 -14.50 -8.44 -10.74
CA ASP A 124 -15.91 -8.13 -10.50
C ASP A 124 -16.32 -8.74 -9.14
N THR A 125 -16.46 -7.90 -8.12
CA THR A 125 -16.79 -8.33 -6.75
C THR A 125 -18.23 -8.87 -6.62
N THR A 126 -19.04 -8.76 -7.66
CA THR A 126 -20.43 -9.28 -7.68
C THR A 126 -20.53 -10.71 -8.23
N LYS A 127 -19.43 -11.26 -8.74
CA LYS A 127 -19.37 -12.61 -9.32
C LYS A 127 -18.48 -13.54 -8.49
N PRO A 128 -18.70 -14.86 -8.57
CA PRO A 128 -17.83 -15.83 -7.93
C PRO A 128 -16.37 -15.69 -8.41
N LEU A 129 -15.44 -15.69 -7.48
CA LEU A 129 -13.99 -15.53 -7.76
C LEU A 129 -13.43 -16.65 -8.62
N GLY A 130 -13.95 -17.89 -8.46
CA GLY A 130 -13.53 -19.06 -9.23
C GLY A 130 -14.00 -19.06 -10.70
N GLU A 131 -14.93 -18.17 -11.07
CA GLU A 131 -15.44 -18.04 -12.44
C GLU A 131 -14.75 -16.93 -13.23
N GLN A 132 -13.81 -16.20 -12.62
CA GLN A 132 -13.16 -15.05 -13.18
C GLN A 132 -11.67 -15.28 -13.35
N THR A 133 -11.12 -14.97 -14.53
CA THR A 133 -9.68 -15.00 -14.76
C THR A 133 -8.99 -13.83 -14.08
N CYS A 134 -7.91 -14.10 -13.33
CA CYS A 134 -7.08 -13.08 -12.72
C CYS A 134 -6.22 -12.35 -13.76
N GLY A 135 -6.49 -11.06 -13.98
CA GLY A 135 -5.74 -10.23 -14.90
C GLY A 135 -4.34 -9.82 -14.42
N MET A 136 -4.02 -10.08 -13.16
CA MET A 136 -2.72 -9.71 -12.56
C MET A 136 -1.70 -10.87 -12.56
N SER A 137 -2.10 -12.06 -12.92
CA SER A 137 -1.19 -13.22 -12.97
C SER A 137 -0.66 -13.46 -14.38
N SER A 138 0.64 -13.67 -14.50
CA SER A 138 1.28 -14.11 -15.75
C SER A 138 0.95 -15.58 -16.08
N THR A 139 0.58 -16.37 -15.09
CA THR A 139 0.09 -17.73 -15.25
C THR A 139 -1.43 -17.72 -15.23
N PRO A 140 -2.12 -18.34 -16.20
CA PRO A 140 -3.58 -18.39 -16.21
C PRO A 140 -4.11 -19.02 -14.90
N MET A 141 -4.88 -18.26 -14.13
CA MET A 141 -5.52 -18.71 -12.90
C MET A 141 -6.79 -17.90 -12.64
N THR A 142 -7.64 -18.39 -11.75
CA THR A 142 -8.81 -17.62 -11.28
C THR A 142 -8.42 -16.65 -10.16
N TRP A 143 -9.28 -15.66 -9.89
CA TRP A 143 -9.10 -14.81 -8.71
C TRP A 143 -9.14 -15.59 -7.39
N GLU A 144 -9.95 -16.64 -7.33
CA GLU A 144 -9.99 -17.56 -6.18
C GLU A 144 -8.63 -18.21 -5.92
N GLN A 145 -8.00 -18.76 -6.97
CA GLN A 145 -6.65 -19.34 -6.89
C GLN A 145 -5.60 -18.30 -6.52
N PHE A 146 -5.70 -17.10 -7.07
CA PHE A 146 -4.80 -15.99 -6.76
C PHE A 146 -4.81 -15.65 -5.26
N PHE A 147 -6.01 -15.52 -4.65
CA PHE A 147 -6.12 -15.25 -3.22
C PHE A 147 -5.72 -16.44 -2.35
N LEU A 148 -5.96 -17.66 -2.81
CA LEU A 148 -5.50 -18.88 -2.12
C LEU A 148 -3.97 -18.95 -2.07
N ASP A 149 -3.30 -18.70 -3.19
CA ASP A 149 -1.84 -18.68 -3.24
C ASP A 149 -1.25 -17.60 -2.35
N ASN A 150 -1.82 -16.39 -2.41
CA ASN A 150 -1.40 -15.27 -1.56
C ASN A 150 -1.59 -15.60 -0.06
N ALA A 151 -2.69 -16.24 0.30
CA ALA A 151 -2.96 -16.65 1.67
C ALA A 151 -1.92 -17.65 2.20
N ILE A 152 -1.65 -18.71 1.41
CA ILE A 152 -0.66 -19.73 1.77
C ILE A 152 0.75 -19.13 1.84
N GLN A 153 1.11 -18.30 0.87
CA GLN A 153 2.41 -17.62 0.84
C GLN A 153 2.59 -16.68 2.04
N THR A 154 1.55 -15.92 2.40
CA THR A 154 1.57 -15.02 3.55
C THR A 154 1.74 -15.79 4.86
N TRP A 155 1.00 -16.89 5.03
CA TRP A 155 1.23 -17.78 6.18
C TRP A 155 2.67 -18.29 6.22
N ALA A 156 3.19 -18.79 5.09
CA ALA A 156 4.55 -19.32 5.02
C ALA A 156 5.60 -18.26 5.37
N GLN A 157 5.43 -17.01 4.92
CA GLN A 157 6.30 -15.90 5.28
C GLN A 157 6.26 -15.61 6.79
N TYR A 158 5.07 -15.48 7.38
CA TYR A 158 4.98 -15.24 8.83
C TYR A 158 5.55 -16.39 9.64
N GLN A 159 5.24 -17.63 9.24
CA GLN A 159 5.73 -18.79 9.96
C GLN A 159 7.25 -18.95 9.84
N SER A 160 7.85 -18.68 8.68
CA SER A 160 9.30 -18.73 8.50
C SER A 160 10.01 -17.69 9.35
N ILE A 161 9.51 -16.45 9.39
CA ILE A 161 10.05 -15.39 10.23
C ILE A 161 9.91 -15.74 11.73
N ARG A 162 8.77 -16.30 12.15
CA ARG A 162 8.60 -16.78 13.53
C ARG A 162 9.59 -17.90 13.88
N ASN A 163 9.84 -18.82 12.95
CA ASN A 163 10.81 -19.87 13.15
C ASN A 163 12.24 -19.33 13.30
N GLU A 164 12.62 -18.32 12.51
CA GLU A 164 13.90 -17.60 12.68
C GLU A 164 13.96 -16.89 14.04
N ALA A 165 12.88 -16.24 14.48
CA ALA A 165 12.81 -15.62 15.79
C ALA A 165 13.04 -16.62 16.92
N LEU A 166 12.38 -17.78 16.85
CA LEU A 166 12.54 -18.86 17.83
C LEU A 166 13.96 -19.43 17.82
N ALA A 167 14.53 -19.66 16.65
CA ALA A 167 15.92 -20.15 16.49
C ALA A 167 16.94 -19.14 17.05
N ALA A 168 16.68 -17.84 16.89
CA ALA A 168 17.50 -16.76 17.45
C ALA A 168 17.29 -16.54 18.94
N GLY A 169 16.35 -17.22 19.58
CA GLY A 169 15.98 -16.98 20.98
C GLY A 169 15.36 -15.60 21.22
N TYR A 170 14.74 -15.02 20.18
CA TYR A 170 14.09 -13.72 20.28
C TYR A 170 12.85 -13.80 21.16
N THR A 171 12.68 -12.82 22.01
CA THR A 171 11.49 -12.67 22.83
C THR A 171 10.66 -11.53 22.26
N THR A 172 9.39 -11.79 21.99
CA THR A 172 8.43 -10.79 21.52
C THR A 172 8.44 -9.56 22.45
N SER A 173 8.48 -8.38 21.88
CA SER A 173 8.52 -7.13 22.62
C SER A 173 7.30 -6.96 23.54
N ALA A 174 7.44 -6.20 24.60
CA ALA A 174 6.33 -5.93 25.52
C ALA A 174 5.14 -5.25 24.84
N ASP A 175 5.40 -4.40 23.84
CA ASP A 175 4.36 -3.70 23.08
C ASP A 175 3.58 -4.69 22.18
N ALA A 176 4.26 -5.60 21.49
CA ALA A 176 3.62 -6.62 20.66
C ALA A 176 2.87 -7.64 21.54
N GLN A 177 3.45 -8.07 22.67
CA GLN A 177 2.78 -8.96 23.60
C GLN A 177 1.50 -8.35 24.17
N ALA A 178 1.52 -7.06 24.55
CA ALA A 178 0.33 -6.36 25.02
C ALA A 178 -0.78 -6.29 23.96
N GLN A 179 -0.45 -6.20 22.68
CA GLN A 179 -1.42 -6.25 21.59
C GLN A 179 -2.02 -7.66 21.42
N ILE A 180 -1.20 -8.70 21.55
CA ILE A 180 -1.68 -10.10 21.53
C ILE A 180 -2.65 -10.31 22.71
N ASP A 181 -2.25 -9.91 23.93
CA ASP A 181 -3.03 -10.10 25.16
C ASP A 181 -4.37 -9.34 25.13
N SER A 182 -4.40 -8.17 24.50
CA SER A 182 -5.63 -7.37 24.33
C SER A 182 -6.53 -7.82 23.16
N GLY A 183 -6.10 -8.79 22.37
CA GLY A 183 -6.80 -9.20 21.16
C GLY A 183 -8.26 -9.61 21.40
N ALA A 184 -8.55 -10.35 22.47
CA ALA A 184 -9.90 -10.77 22.82
C ALA A 184 -10.82 -9.57 23.16
N GLU A 185 -10.35 -8.60 23.95
CA GLU A 185 -11.07 -7.39 24.31
C GLU A 185 -11.34 -6.51 23.09
N LEU A 186 -10.38 -6.43 22.18
CA LEU A 186 -10.54 -5.70 20.93
C LEU A 186 -11.58 -6.33 20.01
N LEU A 187 -11.67 -7.66 19.93
CA LEU A 187 -12.73 -8.36 19.20
C LEU A 187 -14.11 -8.07 19.78
N GLU A 188 -14.25 -8.09 21.12
CA GLU A 188 -15.51 -7.75 21.78
C GLU A 188 -15.94 -6.30 21.49
N THR A 189 -14.99 -5.37 21.59
CA THR A 189 -15.22 -3.95 21.28
C THR A 189 -15.64 -3.76 19.82
N SER A 190 -14.96 -4.44 18.90
CA SER A 190 -15.27 -4.36 17.46
C SER A 190 -16.65 -4.93 17.15
N ALA A 191 -17.00 -6.11 17.71
CA ALA A 191 -18.30 -6.71 17.51
C ALA A 191 -19.43 -5.77 17.96
N GLN A 192 -19.29 -5.13 19.12
CA GLN A 192 -20.24 -4.15 19.63
C GLN A 192 -20.32 -2.90 18.73
N GLN A 193 -19.18 -2.37 18.32
CA GLN A 193 -19.09 -1.16 17.48
C GLN A 193 -19.78 -1.35 16.13
N TYR A 194 -19.63 -2.54 15.52
CA TYR A 194 -20.21 -2.85 14.21
C TYR A 194 -21.59 -3.50 14.32
N GLY A 195 -22.17 -3.61 15.52
CA GLY A 195 -23.52 -4.05 15.76
C GLY A 195 -23.73 -5.56 15.61
N PHE A 196 -22.69 -6.37 15.78
CA PHE A 196 -22.82 -7.82 15.81
C PHE A 196 -23.30 -8.31 17.18
N ASP A 197 -24.13 -9.37 17.18
CA ASP A 197 -24.65 -9.98 18.40
C ASP A 197 -23.56 -10.67 19.25
N SER A 198 -22.44 -11.04 18.64
CA SER A 198 -21.31 -11.68 19.30
C SER A 198 -20.04 -11.59 18.47
N VAL A 199 -18.87 -11.80 19.13
CA VAL A 199 -17.58 -11.97 18.45
C VAL A 199 -17.64 -13.11 17.42
N GLN A 200 -18.29 -14.23 17.75
CA GLN A 200 -18.44 -15.37 16.83
C GLN A 200 -19.19 -14.97 15.57
N ALA A 201 -20.32 -14.24 15.68
CA ALA A 201 -21.08 -13.77 14.53
C ALA A 201 -20.28 -12.81 13.64
N MET A 202 -19.46 -11.95 14.23
CA MET A 202 -18.57 -11.06 13.50
C MET A 202 -17.49 -11.86 12.74
N LEU A 203 -16.80 -12.78 13.42
CA LEU A 203 -15.74 -13.57 12.80
C LEU A 203 -16.25 -14.47 11.67
N GLU A 204 -17.44 -15.03 11.82
CA GLU A 204 -18.09 -15.83 10.77
C GLU A 204 -18.52 -14.96 9.58
N ALA A 205 -18.97 -13.74 9.83
CA ALA A 205 -19.29 -12.79 8.77
C ALA A 205 -18.06 -12.35 7.98
N ASP A 206 -16.94 -12.16 8.66
CA ASP A 206 -15.69 -11.67 8.04
C ASP A 206 -14.87 -12.80 7.39
N PHE A 207 -14.86 -13.99 7.99
CA PHE A 207 -13.94 -15.07 7.62
C PHE A 207 -14.63 -16.42 7.33
N GLY A 208 -15.95 -16.48 7.37
CA GLY A 208 -16.73 -17.69 7.08
C GLY A 208 -17.08 -18.54 8.30
N ALA A 209 -18.03 -19.44 8.10
CA ALA A 209 -18.62 -20.25 9.15
C ALA A 209 -17.58 -21.05 9.95
N GLY A 210 -17.74 -21.04 11.28
CA GLY A 210 -16.93 -21.82 12.21
C GLY A 210 -15.58 -21.21 12.59
N VAL A 211 -15.16 -20.08 12.02
CA VAL A 211 -13.96 -19.36 12.47
C VAL A 211 -14.20 -18.81 13.88
N THR A 212 -13.36 -19.17 14.83
CA THR A 212 -13.52 -18.86 16.25
C THR A 212 -12.55 -17.79 16.74
N ALA A 213 -12.83 -17.20 17.90
CA ALA A 213 -11.89 -16.30 18.57
C ALA A 213 -10.54 -16.96 18.88
N GLU A 214 -10.51 -18.28 19.13
CA GLU A 214 -9.28 -19.05 19.33
C GLU A 214 -8.45 -19.11 18.04
N THR A 215 -9.08 -19.40 16.91
CA THR A 215 -8.42 -19.42 15.59
C THR A 215 -7.89 -18.04 15.22
N TYR A 216 -8.66 -16.99 15.48
CA TYR A 216 -8.22 -15.62 15.25
C TYR A 216 -7.09 -15.20 16.20
N GLY A 217 -7.12 -15.66 17.45
CA GLY A 217 -6.02 -15.46 18.40
C GLY A 217 -4.71 -16.09 17.92
N ALA A 218 -4.77 -17.30 17.37
CA ALA A 218 -3.60 -17.95 16.77
C ALA A 218 -3.05 -17.20 15.56
N TYR A 219 -3.92 -16.66 14.70
CA TYR A 219 -3.54 -15.75 13.62
C TYR A 219 -2.85 -14.50 14.16
N LEU A 220 -3.44 -13.84 15.15
CA LEU A 220 -2.92 -12.59 15.73
C LEU A 220 -1.55 -12.81 16.39
N GLU A 221 -1.39 -13.91 17.15
CA GLU A 221 -0.11 -14.27 17.76
C GLU A 221 0.98 -14.51 16.69
N LEU A 222 0.67 -15.28 15.64
CA LEU A 222 1.60 -15.53 14.55
C LEU A 222 2.00 -14.23 13.86
N TYR A 223 1.01 -13.41 13.49
CA TYR A 223 1.22 -12.12 12.82
C TYR A 223 2.08 -11.19 13.68
N MET A 224 1.66 -10.91 14.91
CA MET A 224 2.32 -9.93 15.76
C MET A 224 3.75 -10.35 16.13
N SER A 225 3.96 -11.61 16.48
CA SER A 225 5.28 -12.10 16.86
C SER A 225 6.26 -12.17 15.67
N SER A 226 5.78 -12.50 14.48
CA SER A 226 6.62 -12.51 13.28
C SER A 226 6.97 -11.08 12.84
N MET A 227 6.00 -10.16 12.86
CA MET A 227 6.24 -8.77 12.47
C MET A 227 7.13 -8.03 13.47
N ASP A 228 6.99 -8.30 14.77
CA ASP A 228 7.84 -7.73 15.81
C ASP A 228 9.32 -8.10 15.57
N TYR A 229 9.61 -9.37 15.29
CA TYR A 229 10.94 -9.81 14.94
C TYR A 229 11.42 -9.23 13.61
N TYR A 230 10.57 -9.22 12.58
CA TYR A 230 10.89 -8.65 11.28
C TYR A 230 11.33 -7.18 11.39
N TYR A 231 10.55 -6.36 12.12
CA TYR A 231 10.91 -4.96 12.33
C TYR A 231 12.16 -4.77 13.16
N ALA A 232 12.41 -5.65 14.14
CA ALA A 232 13.67 -5.65 14.88
C ALA A 232 14.88 -5.96 13.98
N GLN A 233 14.71 -6.76 12.92
CA GLN A 233 15.76 -7.01 11.92
C GLN A 233 15.95 -5.81 10.98
N MET A 234 14.90 -5.07 10.65
CA MET A 234 14.96 -3.94 9.72
C MET A 234 15.99 -2.87 10.14
N ASP A 235 16.14 -2.61 11.44
CA ASP A 235 17.14 -1.67 11.95
C ASP A 235 18.58 -2.10 11.56
N SER A 236 18.82 -3.42 11.54
CA SER A 236 20.13 -3.99 11.16
C SER A 236 20.39 -3.94 9.64
N LEU A 237 19.34 -3.78 8.84
CA LEU A 237 19.44 -3.72 7.37
C LEU A 237 19.69 -2.30 6.85
N THR A 238 19.61 -1.28 7.71
CA THR A 238 19.87 0.12 7.32
C THR A 238 21.21 0.23 6.61
N PRO A 239 21.24 0.71 5.36
CA PRO A 239 22.48 0.80 4.62
C PRO A 239 23.38 1.91 5.16
N SER A 240 24.69 1.71 5.04
CA SER A 240 25.67 2.76 5.29
C SER A 240 25.64 3.80 4.18
N GLU A 241 26.14 5.02 4.45
CA GLU A 241 26.29 6.06 3.43
C GLU A 241 27.09 5.56 2.21
N ALA A 242 28.11 4.75 2.43
CA ALA A 242 28.92 4.17 1.35
C ALA A 242 28.12 3.20 0.46
N GLU A 243 27.21 2.40 1.04
CA GLU A 243 26.31 1.53 0.27
C GLU A 243 25.32 2.35 -0.55
N VAL A 244 24.76 3.42 0.01
CA VAL A 244 23.83 4.33 -0.69
C VAL A 244 24.54 5.03 -1.87
N GLU A 245 25.74 5.53 -1.66
CA GLU A 245 26.57 6.15 -2.70
C GLU A 245 26.94 5.19 -3.82
N ALA A 246 27.32 3.95 -3.48
CA ALA A 246 27.63 2.91 -4.44
C ALA A 246 26.39 2.55 -5.28
N TYR A 247 25.26 2.34 -4.62
CA TYR A 247 23.99 2.00 -5.27
C TYR A 247 23.57 3.09 -6.27
N TYR A 248 23.60 4.37 -5.86
CA TYR A 248 23.31 5.48 -6.77
C TYR A 248 24.24 5.47 -7.98
N THR A 249 25.54 5.28 -7.76
CA THR A 249 26.56 5.29 -8.83
C THR A 249 26.34 4.14 -9.82
N GLU A 250 26.04 2.95 -9.33
CA GLU A 250 25.77 1.75 -10.14
C GLU A 250 24.48 1.87 -10.95
N ASN A 251 23.48 2.60 -10.42
CA ASN A 251 22.15 2.77 -11.03
C ASN A 251 21.93 4.19 -11.60
N GLN A 252 22.98 5.00 -11.77
CA GLN A 252 22.91 6.42 -12.14
C GLN A 252 22.03 6.68 -13.38
N GLU A 253 22.10 5.82 -14.38
CA GLU A 253 21.31 5.97 -15.61
C GLU A 253 19.80 5.89 -15.30
N THR A 254 19.38 4.90 -14.51
CA THR A 254 17.98 4.73 -14.08
C THR A 254 17.50 5.91 -13.25
N PHE A 255 18.31 6.39 -12.32
CA PHE A 255 17.99 7.58 -11.52
C PHE A 255 17.79 8.80 -12.41
N THR A 256 18.71 9.06 -13.35
CA THR A 256 18.63 10.19 -14.26
C THR A 256 17.42 10.10 -15.20
N GLN A 257 17.09 8.92 -15.73
CA GLN A 257 15.88 8.69 -16.55
C GLN A 257 14.60 8.99 -15.79
N ASN A 258 14.58 8.78 -14.48
CA ASN A 258 13.47 9.12 -13.61
C ASN A 258 13.52 10.57 -13.06
N GLY A 259 14.43 11.41 -13.59
CA GLY A 259 14.57 12.80 -13.15
C GLY A 259 15.18 12.97 -11.77
N ILE A 260 15.84 11.93 -11.22
CA ILE A 260 16.46 11.96 -9.90
C ILE A 260 17.95 12.21 -10.05
N ASN A 261 18.39 13.40 -9.72
CA ASN A 261 19.77 13.80 -9.79
C ASN A 261 20.39 13.87 -8.39
N LYS A 262 21.71 13.75 -8.32
CA LYS A 262 22.46 13.91 -7.08
C LYS A 262 22.64 15.39 -6.75
N ASP A 263 21.60 16.00 -6.24
CA ASP A 263 21.51 17.41 -5.86
C ASP A 263 20.95 17.57 -4.43
N GLU A 264 20.71 18.81 -4.03
CA GLU A 264 20.24 19.17 -2.70
C GLU A 264 18.69 19.14 -2.57
N THR A 265 17.97 18.60 -3.56
CA THR A 265 16.52 18.48 -3.50
C THR A 265 16.11 17.63 -2.28
N PRO A 266 15.30 18.14 -1.34
CA PRO A 266 14.92 17.40 -0.15
C PRO A 266 14.05 16.19 -0.52
N ALA A 267 14.16 15.11 0.25
CA ALA A 267 13.38 13.89 0.03
C ALA A 267 11.88 14.16 0.18
N THR A 268 11.50 14.97 1.16
CA THR A 268 10.12 15.35 1.40
C THR A 268 10.03 16.78 1.92
N ILE A 269 8.87 17.40 1.70
CA ILE A 269 8.50 18.68 2.32
C ILE A 269 7.15 18.57 3.04
N ASN A 270 6.91 19.47 3.98
CA ASN A 270 5.62 19.73 4.57
C ASN A 270 5.16 21.13 4.16
N VAL A 271 3.93 21.26 3.71
CA VAL A 271 3.37 22.52 3.22
C VAL A 271 1.91 22.65 3.62
N ARG A 272 1.49 23.86 4.01
CA ARG A 272 0.05 24.18 4.09
C ARG A 272 -0.36 24.96 2.86
N HIS A 273 -1.60 24.76 2.43
CA HIS A 273 -2.16 25.58 1.36
C HIS A 273 -3.64 25.87 1.57
N ILE A 274 -4.08 26.96 0.94
CA ILE A 274 -5.48 27.32 0.76
C ILE A 274 -5.73 27.33 -0.75
N LEU A 275 -6.59 26.45 -1.25
CA LEU A 275 -6.99 26.47 -2.65
C LEU A 275 -8.23 27.36 -2.81
N ILE A 276 -8.14 28.33 -3.67
CA ILE A 276 -9.27 29.12 -4.17
C ILE A 276 -9.55 28.61 -5.60
N ALA A 277 -10.54 27.72 -5.72
CA ALA A 277 -10.96 27.23 -7.01
C ALA A 277 -11.78 28.28 -7.77
N PRO A 278 -11.77 28.28 -9.12
CA PRO A 278 -12.63 29.12 -9.92
C PRO A 278 -14.11 28.81 -9.68
N GLU A 279 -14.95 29.85 -9.61
CA GLU A 279 -16.39 29.71 -9.40
C GLU A 279 -17.15 29.63 -10.74
N GLY A 280 -18.32 28.99 -10.73
CA GLY A 280 -19.22 28.89 -11.89
C GLY A 280 -19.03 27.58 -12.69
N GLU A 281 -19.70 27.51 -13.84
CA GLU A 281 -19.65 26.33 -14.69
C GLU A 281 -18.30 26.21 -15.38
N LYS A 282 -17.73 24.98 -15.37
CA LYS A 282 -16.51 24.66 -16.11
C LYS A 282 -16.74 24.80 -17.63
N ALA A 283 -15.75 25.30 -18.35
CA ALA A 283 -15.77 25.43 -19.80
C ALA A 283 -15.68 24.06 -20.51
N GLY A 284 -15.15 23.05 -19.81
CA GLY A 284 -14.98 21.68 -20.32
C GLY A 284 -14.17 20.81 -19.37
N THR A 285 -13.59 19.75 -19.91
CA THR A 285 -12.61 18.90 -19.27
C THR A 285 -11.41 18.71 -20.18
N ASP A 286 -10.21 18.63 -19.62
CA ASP A 286 -8.99 18.29 -20.35
C ASP A 286 -8.92 16.78 -20.66
N GLU A 287 -7.85 16.34 -21.35
CA GLU A 287 -7.60 14.94 -21.69
C GLU A 287 -7.42 14.03 -20.46
N ASN A 288 -7.08 14.59 -19.31
CA ASN A 288 -6.92 13.89 -18.04
C ASN A 288 -8.20 13.89 -17.19
N GLY A 289 -9.29 14.51 -17.71
CA GLY A 289 -10.58 14.61 -17.01
C GLY A 289 -10.66 15.76 -16.01
N ASN A 290 -9.65 16.65 -15.92
CA ASN A 290 -9.68 17.81 -15.04
C ASN A 290 -10.61 18.90 -15.59
N ALA A 291 -11.26 19.63 -14.68
CA ALA A 291 -12.10 20.76 -15.07
C ALA A 291 -11.26 21.87 -15.69
N VAL A 292 -11.72 22.40 -16.84
CA VAL A 292 -11.14 23.57 -17.51
C VAL A 292 -12.03 24.76 -17.24
N TYR A 293 -11.44 25.85 -16.85
CA TYR A 293 -12.12 27.12 -16.56
C TYR A 293 -11.66 28.23 -17.51
N SER A 294 -12.46 29.27 -17.68
CA SER A 294 -12.08 30.41 -18.50
C SER A 294 -10.98 31.27 -17.82
N GLU A 295 -10.24 32.01 -18.61
CA GLU A 295 -9.23 32.96 -18.08
C GLU A 295 -9.83 33.96 -17.09
N GLU A 296 -11.08 34.40 -17.30
CA GLU A 296 -11.77 35.30 -16.39
C GLU A 296 -12.07 34.64 -15.04
N GLN A 297 -12.49 33.36 -15.04
CA GLN A 297 -12.75 32.63 -13.81
C GLN A 297 -11.45 32.38 -13.04
N MET A 298 -10.37 32.04 -13.73
CA MET A 298 -9.04 31.83 -13.14
C MET A 298 -8.51 33.16 -12.56
N ALA A 299 -8.66 34.28 -13.27
CA ALA A 299 -8.27 35.62 -12.78
C ALA A 299 -9.05 36.01 -11.53
N ALA A 300 -10.37 35.76 -11.49
CA ALA A 300 -11.21 36.02 -10.32
C ALA A 300 -10.78 35.19 -9.09
N ALA A 301 -10.44 33.91 -9.29
CA ALA A 301 -9.91 33.05 -8.22
C ALA A 301 -8.58 33.59 -7.69
N LYS A 302 -7.69 34.01 -8.57
CA LYS A 302 -6.42 34.67 -8.20
C LYS A 302 -6.61 35.93 -7.41
N GLU A 303 -7.52 36.85 -7.85
CA GLU A 303 -7.84 38.10 -7.15
C GLU A 303 -8.35 37.80 -5.73
N LYS A 304 -9.24 36.83 -5.59
CA LYS A 304 -9.77 36.39 -4.29
C LYS A 304 -8.66 35.79 -3.39
N ALA A 305 -7.78 34.97 -3.96
CA ALA A 305 -6.63 34.42 -3.24
C ALA A 305 -5.67 35.53 -2.79
N GLN A 306 -5.35 36.53 -3.65
CA GLN A 306 -4.50 37.65 -3.31
C GLN A 306 -5.11 38.49 -2.18
N ALA A 307 -6.40 38.80 -2.24
CA ALA A 307 -7.04 39.55 -1.18
C ALA A 307 -7.01 38.83 0.17
N LEU A 308 -7.23 37.53 0.18
CA LEU A 308 -7.15 36.72 1.40
C LEU A 308 -5.71 36.67 1.92
N TYR A 309 -4.73 36.49 1.05
CA TYR A 309 -3.32 36.49 1.40
C TYR A 309 -2.87 37.82 2.00
N ASP A 310 -3.24 38.94 1.39
CA ASP A 310 -2.95 40.31 1.90
C ASP A 310 -3.60 40.53 3.28
N GLN A 311 -4.83 40.06 3.47
CA GLN A 311 -5.52 40.12 4.76
C GLN A 311 -4.77 39.32 5.84
N TRP A 312 -4.31 38.09 5.51
CA TRP A 312 -3.55 37.29 6.44
C TRP A 312 -2.20 37.93 6.79
N LEU A 313 -1.47 38.46 5.78
CA LEU A 313 -0.20 39.18 5.99
C LEU A 313 -0.36 40.47 6.84
N ALA A 314 -1.50 41.12 6.79
CA ALA A 314 -1.80 42.28 7.61
C ALA A 314 -2.18 41.90 9.06
N GLY A 315 -2.47 40.64 9.31
CA GLY A 315 -2.81 40.06 10.63
C GLY A 315 -1.61 39.50 11.39
N GLU A 316 -1.79 38.38 12.04
CA GLU A 316 -0.72 37.71 12.81
C GLU A 316 0.34 37.09 11.92
N ALA A 317 0.00 36.71 10.71
CA ALA A 317 0.88 36.06 9.70
C ALA A 317 1.69 34.88 10.24
N THR A 318 1.06 34.04 11.06
CA THR A 318 1.65 32.83 11.66
C THR A 318 1.13 31.57 10.98
N GLU A 319 1.83 30.44 11.13
CA GLU A 319 1.35 29.13 10.66
C GLU A 319 0.00 28.77 11.27
N THR A 320 -0.21 29.08 12.55
CA THR A 320 -1.48 28.83 13.24
C THR A 320 -2.62 29.62 12.63
N SER A 321 -2.43 30.95 12.44
CA SER A 321 -3.44 31.80 11.81
C SER A 321 -3.69 31.43 10.35
N PHE A 322 -2.69 30.88 9.65
CA PHE A 322 -2.86 30.32 8.31
C PHE A 322 -3.76 29.08 8.33
N ALA A 323 -3.47 28.13 9.23
CA ALA A 323 -4.28 26.91 9.39
C ALA A 323 -5.73 27.21 9.77
N ASP A 324 -5.98 28.25 10.56
CA ASP A 324 -7.33 28.68 10.90
C ASP A 324 -8.10 29.25 9.69
N LEU A 325 -7.42 29.97 8.80
CA LEU A 325 -8.05 30.49 7.56
C LEU A 325 -8.45 29.38 6.58
N VAL A 326 -7.77 28.24 6.59
CA VAL A 326 -8.06 27.13 5.67
C VAL A 326 -9.51 26.67 5.80
N LYS A 327 -10.02 26.54 7.02
CA LYS A 327 -11.36 25.98 7.32
C LYS A 327 -12.49 26.69 6.60
N ASP A 328 -12.39 28.02 6.51
CA ASP A 328 -13.46 28.87 5.99
C ASP A 328 -13.25 29.27 4.51
N ASN A 329 -12.06 29.04 3.97
CA ASN A 329 -11.69 29.61 2.67
C ASN A 329 -11.19 28.58 1.66
N SER A 330 -10.62 27.44 2.07
CA SER A 330 -10.08 26.46 1.13
C SER A 330 -11.18 25.61 0.51
N THR A 331 -11.10 25.42 -0.81
CA THR A 331 -11.93 24.47 -1.56
C THR A 331 -11.31 23.07 -1.66
N ASP A 332 -10.09 22.88 -1.13
CA ASP A 332 -9.46 21.57 -1.06
C ASP A 332 -9.97 20.76 0.13
N THR A 333 -11.00 19.95 -0.11
CA THR A 333 -11.64 19.12 0.93
C THR A 333 -10.71 18.07 1.53
N GLY A 334 -9.63 17.70 0.84
CA GLY A 334 -8.67 16.71 1.29
C GLY A 334 -7.80 17.16 2.47
N SER A 335 -7.54 18.48 2.57
CA SER A 335 -6.65 19.03 3.59
C SER A 335 -7.32 20.00 4.56
N VAL A 336 -8.59 20.40 4.33
CA VAL A 336 -9.31 21.35 5.21
C VAL A 336 -9.32 20.90 6.67
N SER A 337 -9.55 19.61 6.94
CA SER A 337 -9.69 19.07 8.30
C SER A 337 -8.40 19.18 9.14
N ASN A 338 -7.24 19.23 8.49
CA ASN A 338 -5.93 19.34 9.15
C ASN A 338 -5.28 20.72 8.96
N GLY A 339 -6.05 21.75 8.58
CA GLY A 339 -5.58 23.11 8.38
C GLY A 339 -4.72 23.25 7.12
N GLY A 340 -5.09 22.58 6.05
CA GLY A 340 -4.44 22.66 4.74
C GLY A 340 -3.08 21.98 4.65
N LEU A 341 -2.71 21.12 5.62
CA LEU A 341 -1.39 20.49 5.71
C LEU A 341 -1.30 19.28 4.79
N TYR A 342 -0.30 19.29 3.93
CA TYR A 342 0.24 18.13 3.24
C TYR A 342 1.59 17.78 3.86
N GLU A 343 1.72 16.56 4.35
CA GLU A 343 2.93 16.05 5.01
C GLU A 343 3.65 15.05 4.12
N ASN A 344 4.98 15.08 4.21
CA ASN A 344 5.87 14.13 3.53
C ASN A 344 5.64 14.07 2.00
N VAL A 345 5.38 15.23 1.41
CA VAL A 345 5.26 15.33 -0.05
C VAL A 345 6.62 15.10 -0.70
N THR A 346 6.70 14.14 -1.59
CA THR A 346 7.91 13.86 -2.39
C THR A 346 7.92 14.67 -3.68
N PRO A 347 9.09 14.92 -4.30
CA PRO A 347 9.18 15.59 -5.60
C PRO A 347 8.31 14.93 -6.67
N ASN A 348 7.73 15.75 -7.54
CA ASN A 348 6.91 15.34 -8.68
C ASN A 348 5.59 14.60 -8.34
N ARG A 349 5.09 14.75 -7.11
CA ARG A 349 3.78 14.20 -6.69
C ARG A 349 2.62 15.17 -6.90
N MET A 350 2.91 16.44 -7.00
CA MET A 350 1.92 17.51 -7.22
C MET A 350 2.04 18.03 -8.65
N VAL A 351 1.06 18.82 -9.09
CA VAL A 351 1.14 19.53 -10.37
C VAL A 351 2.37 20.42 -10.41
N GLU A 352 2.91 20.63 -11.61
CA GLU A 352 4.23 21.20 -11.84
C GLU A 352 4.46 22.52 -11.07
N GLU A 353 3.53 23.47 -11.16
CA GLU A 353 3.69 24.79 -10.56
C GLU A 353 3.70 24.72 -9.02
N PHE A 354 2.89 23.82 -8.44
CA PHE A 354 2.89 23.58 -6.99
C PHE A 354 4.18 22.89 -6.55
N ASN A 355 4.62 21.88 -7.31
CA ASN A 355 5.87 21.17 -7.07
C ASN A 355 7.07 22.11 -7.12
N ASP A 356 7.18 22.92 -8.16
CA ASP A 356 8.31 23.83 -8.38
C ASP A 356 8.41 24.89 -7.26
N TRP A 357 7.25 25.38 -6.80
CA TRP A 357 7.25 26.29 -5.66
C TRP A 357 7.74 25.59 -4.39
N CYS A 358 7.30 24.37 -4.12
CA CYS A 358 7.65 23.61 -2.91
C CYS A 358 9.13 23.19 -2.89
N PHE A 359 9.68 22.81 -4.03
CA PHE A 359 11.04 22.28 -4.15
C PHE A 359 12.06 23.28 -4.69
N ASP A 360 11.71 24.57 -4.71
CA ASP A 360 12.70 25.62 -4.96
C ASP A 360 13.81 25.56 -3.89
N PRO A 361 15.09 25.40 -4.27
CA PRO A 361 16.19 25.24 -3.33
C PRO A 361 16.41 26.44 -2.40
N ALA A 362 15.82 27.61 -2.74
CA ALA A 362 15.86 28.79 -1.87
C ALA A 362 14.78 28.78 -0.79
N ARG A 363 13.82 27.83 -0.82
CA ARG A 363 12.65 27.78 0.06
C ARG A 363 13.05 27.51 1.51
N LYS A 364 12.43 28.23 2.44
CA LYS A 364 12.70 28.13 3.88
C LYS A 364 11.39 28.02 4.66
N PRO A 365 11.42 27.37 5.84
CA PRO A 365 10.28 27.36 6.75
C PRO A 365 9.76 28.79 7.03
N GLY A 366 8.45 28.96 6.85
CA GLY A 366 7.77 30.26 6.97
C GLY A 366 7.65 31.03 5.65
N ASP A 367 8.25 30.58 4.55
CA ASP A 367 8.04 31.19 3.24
C ASP A 367 6.60 30.99 2.77
N THR A 368 6.05 32.02 2.16
CA THR A 368 4.67 32.04 1.67
C THR A 368 4.58 32.62 0.27
N GLY A 369 3.51 32.34 -0.45
CA GLY A 369 3.31 32.86 -1.80
C GLY A 369 2.02 32.40 -2.44
N LEU A 370 1.79 32.84 -3.66
CA LEU A 370 0.68 32.42 -4.49
C LEU A 370 1.19 31.54 -5.64
N VAL A 371 0.48 30.46 -5.89
CA VAL A 371 0.76 29.53 -7.00
C VAL A 371 -0.51 29.30 -7.79
N GLU A 372 -0.47 29.55 -9.07
CA GLU A 372 -1.56 29.27 -10.00
C GLU A 372 -1.38 27.90 -10.61
N THR A 373 -2.43 27.08 -10.58
CA THR A 373 -2.46 25.75 -11.18
C THR A 373 -3.77 25.58 -11.96
N ILE A 374 -3.93 24.46 -12.64
CA ILE A 374 -5.20 24.13 -13.31
C ILE A 374 -6.40 24.06 -12.37
N PHE A 375 -6.18 23.89 -11.06
CA PHE A 375 -7.24 23.80 -10.03
C PHE A 375 -7.68 25.18 -9.49
N GLY A 376 -6.91 26.23 -9.76
CA GLY A 376 -7.16 27.58 -9.24
C GLY A 376 -5.89 28.23 -8.71
N CYS A 377 -6.06 29.13 -7.73
CA CYS A 377 -4.94 29.80 -7.09
C CYS A 377 -4.74 29.26 -5.66
N HIS A 378 -3.54 28.81 -5.37
CA HIS A 378 -3.13 28.34 -4.05
C HIS A 378 -2.42 29.44 -3.30
N ILE A 379 -2.80 29.68 -2.05
CA ILE A 379 -1.97 30.39 -1.09
C ILE A 379 -1.13 29.36 -0.38
N MET A 380 0.18 29.52 -0.39
CA MET A 380 1.14 28.53 0.10
C MET A 380 1.83 29.00 1.38
N TYR A 381 2.08 28.05 2.30
CA TYR A 381 2.91 28.24 3.48
C TYR A 381 3.85 27.07 3.63
N PHE A 382 5.15 27.30 3.48
CA PHE A 382 6.17 26.24 3.60
C PHE A 382 6.47 25.95 5.06
N VAL A 383 6.22 24.70 5.50
CA VAL A 383 6.37 24.31 6.90
C VAL A 383 7.78 23.79 7.17
N SER A 384 8.24 22.81 6.39
CA SER A 384 9.56 22.22 6.58
C SER A 384 9.99 21.37 5.38
N ALA A 385 11.29 21.04 5.34
CA ALA A 385 11.86 20.05 4.44
C ALA A 385 12.62 18.99 5.25
N SER A 386 12.75 17.79 4.69
CA SER A 386 13.62 16.75 5.25
C SER A 386 15.08 17.14 5.13
N GLU A 387 15.92 16.64 6.06
CA GLU A 387 17.38 16.80 5.98
C GLU A 387 18.01 15.87 4.91
N LYS A 388 17.36 14.73 4.62
CA LYS A 388 17.81 13.81 3.57
C LYS A 388 17.44 14.38 2.20
N THR A 389 18.34 14.23 1.23
CA THR A 389 18.07 14.55 -0.18
C THR A 389 17.26 13.45 -0.86
N TYR A 390 16.56 13.80 -1.94
CA TYR A 390 15.66 12.87 -2.64
C TYR A 390 16.39 11.68 -3.28
N TRP A 391 17.54 11.92 -3.89
CA TRP A 391 18.35 10.85 -4.46
C TRP A 391 18.84 9.87 -3.39
N TYR A 392 19.29 10.39 -2.22
CA TYR A 392 19.76 9.57 -1.09
C TYR A 392 18.63 8.71 -0.52
N TYR A 393 17.50 9.36 -0.22
CA TYR A 393 16.30 8.67 0.27
C TYR A 393 15.82 7.59 -0.68
N THR A 394 15.81 7.86 -2.01
CA THR A 394 15.37 6.89 -3.01
C THR A 394 16.34 5.71 -3.07
N ALA A 395 17.64 5.95 -3.10
CA ALA A 395 18.66 4.88 -3.10
C ALA A 395 18.58 4.04 -1.80
N GLU A 396 18.51 4.70 -0.64
CA GLU A 396 18.35 4.04 0.66
C GLU A 396 17.08 3.15 0.68
N SER A 397 15.94 3.67 0.20
CA SER A 397 14.68 2.93 0.13
C SER A 397 14.76 1.71 -0.78
N GLN A 398 15.44 1.82 -1.93
CA GLN A 398 15.62 0.68 -2.84
C GLN A 398 16.50 -0.40 -2.20
N ILE A 399 17.62 -0.03 -1.60
CA ILE A 399 18.48 -0.97 -0.87
C ILE A 399 17.71 -1.67 0.25
N MET A 400 16.91 -0.91 1.01
CA MET A 400 16.08 -1.48 2.09
C MET A 400 15.06 -2.47 1.55
N GLN A 401 14.42 -2.17 0.41
CA GLN A 401 13.49 -3.10 -0.25
C GLN A 401 14.19 -4.38 -0.68
N GLU A 402 15.35 -4.28 -1.32
CA GLU A 402 16.13 -5.44 -1.76
C GLU A 402 16.58 -6.31 -0.57
N LYS A 403 17.14 -5.68 0.48
CA LYS A 403 17.57 -6.39 1.69
C LYS A 403 16.40 -7.05 2.41
N SER A 404 15.25 -6.39 2.47
CA SER A 404 14.01 -6.93 3.06
C SER A 404 13.50 -8.14 2.28
N ALA A 405 13.45 -8.03 0.96
CA ALA A 405 13.03 -9.13 0.09
C ALA A 405 13.98 -10.33 0.22
N GLN A 406 15.29 -10.06 0.31
CA GLN A 406 16.29 -11.10 0.51
C GLN A 406 16.16 -11.77 1.89
N LEU A 407 15.87 -10.99 2.95
CA LEU A 407 15.62 -11.53 4.29
C LEU A 407 14.44 -12.52 4.27
N LEU A 408 13.33 -12.13 3.66
CA LEU A 408 12.14 -12.97 3.52
C LEU A 408 12.40 -14.22 2.70
N GLN A 409 13.06 -14.08 1.55
CA GLN A 409 13.40 -15.23 0.70
C GLN A 409 14.33 -16.20 1.42
N THR A 410 15.37 -15.69 2.09
CA THR A 410 16.30 -16.51 2.88
C THR A 410 15.57 -17.25 4.00
N SER A 411 14.64 -16.58 4.67
CA SER A 411 13.85 -17.20 5.72
C SER A 411 12.97 -18.33 5.17
N LEU A 412 12.34 -18.14 4.02
CA LEU A 412 11.56 -19.18 3.35
C LEU A 412 12.42 -20.36 2.88
N ASP A 413 13.60 -20.09 2.33
CA ASP A 413 14.55 -21.11 1.88
C ASP A 413 15.06 -21.98 3.04
N ASN A 414 15.24 -21.37 4.22
CA ASN A 414 15.63 -22.08 5.45
C ASN A 414 14.49 -22.91 6.05
N HIS A 415 13.24 -22.56 5.75
CA HIS A 415 12.04 -23.17 6.31
C HIS A 415 11.10 -23.65 5.21
N PRO A 416 11.44 -24.74 4.48
CA PRO A 416 10.57 -25.30 3.45
C PRO A 416 9.23 -25.76 4.03
N TYR A 417 8.17 -25.61 3.23
CA TYR A 417 6.83 -26.03 3.61
C TYR A 417 6.17 -26.88 2.54
N GLU A 418 5.20 -27.69 2.96
CA GLU A 418 4.44 -28.58 2.09
C GLU A 418 2.95 -28.24 2.20
N VAL A 419 2.24 -28.24 1.06
CA VAL A 419 0.80 -27.95 0.98
C VAL A 419 0.05 -29.18 0.49
N GLN A 420 -1.05 -29.51 1.15
CA GLN A 420 -1.97 -30.59 0.81
C GLN A 420 -3.22 -29.99 0.20
N TYR A 421 -3.19 -29.63 -1.08
CA TYR A 421 -4.28 -28.92 -1.75
C TYR A 421 -5.62 -29.65 -1.69
N ASP A 422 -5.61 -30.98 -1.78
CA ASP A 422 -6.79 -31.84 -1.67
C ASP A 422 -7.41 -31.91 -0.26
N ALA A 423 -6.70 -31.40 0.73
CA ALA A 423 -7.23 -31.23 2.10
C ALA A 423 -7.84 -29.85 2.35
N ILE A 424 -7.63 -28.88 1.42
CA ILE A 424 -8.14 -27.52 1.56
C ILE A 424 -9.65 -27.51 1.29
N VAL A 425 -10.39 -26.99 2.26
CA VAL A 425 -11.81 -26.68 2.14
C VAL A 425 -12.02 -25.26 2.66
N LEU A 426 -12.42 -24.35 1.77
CA LEU A 426 -12.70 -22.96 2.11
C LEU A 426 -14.20 -22.68 2.05
N GLY A 427 -14.71 -21.99 3.05
CA GLY A 427 -16.06 -21.47 3.08
C GLY A 427 -16.16 -20.08 2.49
N THR A 428 -17.33 -19.73 1.97
CA THR A 428 -17.65 -18.38 1.54
C THR A 428 -18.07 -17.52 2.72
N VAL A 429 -17.85 -16.22 2.63
CA VAL A 429 -18.48 -15.23 3.51
C VAL A 429 -19.78 -14.76 2.85
N ALA A 430 -20.77 -14.39 3.67
CA ALA A 430 -21.94 -13.73 3.16
C ALA A 430 -21.51 -12.39 2.55
N THR A 431 -21.46 -12.31 1.21
CA THR A 431 -21.28 -11.03 0.54
C THR A 431 -22.44 -10.16 0.95
N ASN A 432 -22.17 -9.11 1.73
CA ASN A 432 -23.15 -8.05 1.91
C ASN A 432 -23.36 -7.44 0.53
N THR A 433 -24.39 -7.93 -0.17
CA THR A 433 -25.01 -7.11 -1.20
C THR A 433 -25.49 -5.88 -0.45
N ALA A 434 -24.77 -4.79 -0.62
CA ALA A 434 -25.20 -3.49 -0.17
C ALA A 434 -26.56 -3.22 -0.86
N THR A 435 -27.64 -3.62 -0.19
CA THR A 435 -28.95 -3.12 -0.48
C THR A 435 -28.97 -1.71 0.09
N ASP A 436 -29.01 -0.75 -0.81
CA ASP A 436 -29.55 0.61 -0.68
C ASP A 436 -30.03 1.00 0.73
N GLN A 437 -29.30 1.90 1.38
CA GLN A 437 -29.91 3.02 2.11
C GLN A 437 -29.08 4.30 1.93
#